data_f6691ba295e7e832c3df552cc6e6fe52
#
_entry.id   f6691ba295e7e832c3df552cc6e6fe52
#
_cell.length_a   1.000
_cell.length_b   1.000
_cell.length_c   1.000
_cell.angle_alpha   90.00
_cell.angle_beta   90.00
_cell.angle_gamma   90.00
#
_symmetry.space_group_name_H-M   'P 1'
#
loop_
_entity.id
_entity.type
_entity.pdbx_description
1 polymer ?
#
loop_
_entity_poly.entity_id
_entity_poly.type
_entity_poly.pdbx_seq_one_letter_code
_entity_poly.pdbx_strand_id
1 'polypeptide(L)'
;FKTKDDLLTAILHPVVPGILGSFFEELLAFETTEERVRYLVHNRMSYLKKNRALMKIILQESFSNKKLKNEQIFIWNAIQDKLRVLHKELLADPRVNPELTSPQMVRICVGPLLAYFAQLYIVSDNGEIKEEDLDLLEKQILGGLWK
;
A
#
# COMPACT_ATOMS: atom_id res chain seq x y z
N PHE A 1 -29.25 0.13 3.27
CA PHE A 1 -28.25 -0.75 3.94
C PHE A 1 -28.85 -1.23 5.27
N LYS A 2 -28.82 -2.53 5.51
CA LYS A 2 -29.41 -3.14 6.72
C LYS A 2 -28.49 -3.03 7.94
N THR A 3 -27.16 -2.96 7.73
CA THR A 3 -26.17 -2.93 8.80
C THR A 3 -24.99 -2.03 8.44
N LYS A 4 -24.21 -1.65 9.46
CA LYS A 4 -22.93 -0.97 9.30
C LYS A 4 -21.98 -1.76 8.39
N ASP A 5 -21.98 -3.09 8.51
CA ASP A 5 -21.13 -3.98 7.70
C ASP A 5 -21.55 -3.95 6.22
N ASP A 6 -22.83 -3.94 5.92
CA ASP A 6 -23.32 -3.82 4.54
C ASP A 6 -22.89 -2.49 3.92
N LEU A 7 -22.97 -1.40 4.71
CA LEU A 7 -22.50 -0.08 4.27
C LEU A 7 -20.99 -0.09 4.00
N LEU A 8 -20.19 -0.67 4.89
CA LEU A 8 -18.73 -0.77 4.70
C LEU A 8 -18.37 -1.59 3.47
N THR A 9 -19.03 -2.72 3.25
CA THR A 9 -18.84 -3.54 2.05
C THR A 9 -19.16 -2.75 0.78
N ALA A 10 -20.27 -2.01 0.77
CA ALA A 10 -20.66 -1.18 -0.37
C ALA A 10 -19.65 -0.06 -0.66
N ILE A 11 -19.00 0.48 0.37
CA ILE A 11 -17.97 1.51 0.23
C ILE A 11 -16.65 0.90 -0.26
N LEU A 12 -16.29 -0.29 0.22
CA LEU A 12 -15.02 -0.95 -0.10
C LEU A 12 -14.97 -1.51 -1.52
N HIS A 13 -16.07 -2.04 -2.04
CA HIS A 13 -16.11 -2.62 -3.38
C HIS A 13 -15.59 -1.68 -4.48
N PRO A 14 -16.02 -0.40 -4.55
CA PRO A 14 -15.50 0.54 -5.53
C PRO A 14 -14.04 0.93 -5.31
N VAL A 15 -13.52 0.82 -4.09
CA VAL A 15 -12.13 1.16 -3.76
C VAL A 15 -11.14 0.15 -4.35
N VAL A 16 -11.55 -1.12 -4.48
CA VAL A 16 -10.70 -2.19 -5.04
C VAL A 16 -10.19 -1.86 -6.45
N PRO A 17 -11.04 -1.47 -7.42
CA PRO A 17 -10.55 -1.03 -8.72
C PRO A 17 -9.62 0.17 -8.65
N GLY A 18 -9.87 1.12 -7.74
CA GLY A 18 -9.01 2.28 -7.53
C GLY A 18 -7.63 1.93 -6.98
N ILE A 19 -7.55 0.92 -6.11
CA ILE A 19 -6.27 0.39 -5.60
C ILE A 19 -5.53 -0.36 -6.71
N LEU A 20 -6.25 -1.15 -7.49
CA LEU A 20 -5.68 -2.02 -8.52
C LEU A 20 -5.42 -1.31 -9.83
N GLY A 21 -6.22 -0.34 -10.23
CA GLY A 21 -6.20 0.43 -11.47
C GLY A 21 -4.95 0.30 -12.35
N SER A 22 -4.43 1.39 -12.84
CA SER A 22 -3.19 1.44 -13.63
C SER A 22 -1.91 1.41 -12.78
N PHE A 23 -2.04 1.41 -11.45
CA PHE A 23 -0.90 1.53 -10.53
C PHE A 23 0.20 0.50 -10.79
N PHE A 24 -0.14 -0.78 -10.87
CA PHE A 24 0.85 -1.83 -11.09
C PHE A 24 1.47 -1.76 -12.49
N GLU A 25 0.70 -1.41 -13.48
CA GLU A 25 1.20 -1.23 -14.86
C GLU A 25 2.19 -0.07 -14.93
N GLU A 26 1.86 1.06 -14.31
CA GLU A 26 2.74 2.22 -14.23
C GLU A 26 4.00 1.90 -13.43
N LEU A 27 3.86 1.20 -12.31
CA LEU A 27 4.98 0.80 -11.46
C LEU A 27 5.97 -0.10 -12.22
N LEU A 28 5.45 -1.06 -12.98
CA LEU A 28 6.26 -2.00 -13.76
C LEU A 28 6.90 -1.34 -14.99
N ALA A 29 6.39 -0.21 -15.46
CA ALA A 29 6.95 0.52 -16.59
C ALA A 29 8.30 1.19 -16.26
N PHE A 30 8.59 1.44 -14.99
CA PHE A 30 9.90 1.96 -14.58
C PHE A 30 10.99 0.89 -14.68
N GLU A 31 12.20 1.31 -15.04
CA GLU A 31 13.32 0.38 -15.27
C GLU A 31 14.07 0.03 -13.99
N THR A 32 14.23 0.98 -13.07
CA THR A 32 15.03 0.79 -11.86
C THR A 32 14.19 0.59 -10.62
N THR A 33 14.75 -0.08 -9.63
CA THR A 33 14.11 -0.28 -8.32
C THR A 33 13.89 1.06 -7.63
N GLU A 34 14.84 1.99 -7.72
CA GLU A 34 14.73 3.33 -7.13
C GLU A 34 13.54 4.10 -7.69
N GLU A 35 13.37 4.09 -9.01
CA GLU A 35 12.24 4.75 -9.67
C GLU A 35 10.91 4.14 -9.25
N ARG A 36 10.84 2.82 -9.16
CA ARG A 36 9.64 2.09 -8.70
C ARG A 36 9.28 2.46 -7.28
N VAL A 37 10.26 2.48 -6.38
CA VAL A 37 10.03 2.84 -4.97
C VAL A 37 9.58 4.30 -4.86
N ARG A 38 10.22 5.20 -5.58
CA ARG A 38 9.83 6.61 -5.61
C ARG A 38 8.40 6.79 -6.09
N TYR A 39 8.05 6.15 -7.19
CA TYR A 39 6.68 6.18 -7.72
C TYR A 39 5.68 5.61 -6.69
N LEU A 40 5.99 4.47 -6.09
CA LEU A 40 5.18 3.84 -5.04
C LEU A 40 4.90 4.83 -3.90
N VAL A 41 5.93 5.44 -3.35
CA VAL A 41 5.81 6.37 -2.22
C VAL A 41 4.92 7.56 -2.59
N HIS A 42 5.24 8.25 -3.67
CA HIS A 42 4.51 9.47 -4.08
C HIS A 42 3.07 9.16 -4.47
N ASN A 43 2.86 8.16 -5.30
CA ASN A 43 1.54 7.78 -5.79
C ASN A 43 0.64 7.29 -4.65
N ARG A 44 1.14 6.38 -3.81
CA ARG A 44 0.33 5.83 -2.73
C ARG A 44 0.06 6.81 -1.61
N MET A 45 1.01 7.66 -1.25
CA MET A 45 0.76 8.70 -0.25
C MET A 45 -0.25 9.73 -0.74
N SER A 46 -0.18 10.12 -2.00
CA SER A 46 -1.19 10.99 -2.63
C SER A 46 -2.59 10.35 -2.60
N TYR A 47 -2.68 9.06 -2.93
CA TYR A 47 -3.92 8.31 -2.88
C TYR A 47 -4.49 8.23 -1.45
N LEU A 48 -3.65 7.92 -0.48
CA LEU A 48 -4.04 7.83 0.94
C LEU A 48 -4.52 9.19 1.46
N LYS A 49 -3.85 10.27 1.09
CA LYS A 49 -4.25 11.63 1.46
C LYS A 49 -5.63 11.99 0.88
N LYS A 50 -5.83 11.71 -0.40
CA LYS A 50 -7.08 12.00 -1.10
C LYS A 50 -8.26 11.23 -0.51
N ASN A 51 -8.03 10.01 -0.05
CA ASN A 51 -9.04 9.12 0.50
C ASN A 51 -8.91 8.94 2.03
N ARG A 52 -8.31 9.91 2.73
CA ARG A 52 -7.93 9.76 4.14
C ARG A 52 -9.06 9.41 5.08
N ALA A 53 -10.24 9.97 4.89
CA ALA A 53 -11.40 9.67 5.74
C ALA A 53 -11.81 8.20 5.62
N LEU A 54 -11.88 7.69 4.40
CA LEU A 54 -12.20 6.29 4.12
C LEU A 54 -11.09 5.36 4.63
N MET A 55 -9.84 5.70 4.40
CA MET A 55 -8.70 4.88 4.84
C MET A 55 -8.59 4.81 6.37
N LYS A 56 -8.94 5.88 7.09
CA LYS A 56 -9.04 5.85 8.56
C LYS A 56 -10.08 4.82 9.02
N ILE A 57 -11.25 4.82 8.40
CA ILE A 57 -12.33 3.88 8.73
C ILE A 57 -11.85 2.44 8.46
N ILE A 58 -11.24 2.19 7.30
CA ILE A 58 -10.73 0.86 6.93
C ILE A 58 -9.71 0.37 7.96
N LEU A 59 -8.75 1.20 8.33
CA LEU A 59 -7.74 0.82 9.31
C LEU A 59 -8.33 0.55 10.69
N GLN A 60 -9.24 1.41 11.16
CA GLN A 60 -9.87 1.25 12.47
C GLN A 60 -10.74 -0.01 12.55
N GLU A 61 -11.48 -0.30 11.49
CA GLU A 61 -12.37 -1.46 11.44
C GLU A 61 -11.63 -2.78 11.15
N SER A 62 -10.44 -2.72 10.55
CA SER A 62 -9.66 -3.91 10.18
C SER A 62 -9.36 -4.85 11.34
N PHE A 63 -9.24 -4.32 12.55
CA PHE A 63 -8.89 -5.10 13.73
C PHE A 63 -10.10 -5.71 14.45
N SER A 64 -11.30 -5.19 14.21
CA SER A 64 -12.49 -5.55 15.00
C SER A 64 -13.61 -6.17 14.18
N ASN A 65 -13.62 -6.03 12.86
CA ASN A 65 -14.72 -6.43 12.01
C ASN A 65 -14.37 -7.65 11.16
N LYS A 66 -15.02 -8.81 11.45
CA LYS A 66 -14.78 -10.08 10.75
C LYS A 66 -15.17 -10.04 9.27
N LYS A 67 -16.24 -9.31 8.90
CA LYS A 67 -16.65 -9.17 7.49
C LYS A 67 -15.63 -8.36 6.70
N LEU A 68 -15.05 -7.36 7.31
CA LEU A 68 -13.99 -6.58 6.69
C LEU A 68 -12.76 -7.43 6.39
N LYS A 69 -12.45 -8.41 7.26
CA LYS A 69 -11.37 -9.37 6.99
C LYS A 69 -11.62 -10.17 5.72
N ASN A 70 -12.86 -10.59 5.47
CA ASN A 70 -13.21 -11.32 4.25
C ASN A 70 -13.02 -10.45 3.00
N GLU A 71 -13.39 -9.17 3.07
CA GLU A 71 -13.14 -8.21 1.98
C GLU A 71 -11.64 -7.98 1.77
N GLN A 72 -10.85 -7.91 2.83
CA GLN A 72 -9.39 -7.81 2.73
C GLN A 72 -8.77 -9.05 2.07
N ILE A 73 -9.26 -10.24 2.40
CA ILE A 73 -8.84 -11.48 1.75
C ILE A 73 -9.20 -11.46 0.27
N PHE A 74 -10.38 -10.98 -0.08
CA PHE A 74 -10.81 -10.80 -1.47
C PHE A 74 -9.86 -9.86 -2.23
N ILE A 75 -9.56 -8.71 -1.66
CA ILE A 75 -8.61 -7.74 -2.24
C ILE A 75 -7.24 -8.40 -2.42
N TRP A 76 -6.75 -9.08 -1.39
CA TRP A 76 -5.46 -9.77 -1.43
C TRP A 76 -5.41 -10.80 -2.56
N ASN A 77 -6.44 -11.62 -2.69
CA ASN A 77 -6.52 -12.61 -3.75
C ASN A 77 -6.55 -11.96 -5.15
N ALA A 78 -7.24 -10.84 -5.29
CA ALA A 78 -7.34 -10.11 -6.55
C ALA A 78 -5.98 -9.54 -7.02
N ILE A 79 -5.09 -9.18 -6.10
CA ILE A 79 -3.79 -8.58 -6.44
C ILE A 79 -2.63 -9.58 -6.48
N GLN A 80 -2.86 -10.84 -6.12
CA GLN A 80 -1.81 -11.87 -6.00
C GLN A 80 -0.98 -12.01 -7.28
N ASP A 81 -1.62 -12.08 -8.44
CA ASP A 81 -0.91 -12.26 -9.71
C ASP A 81 -0.02 -11.06 -10.04
N LYS A 82 -0.52 -9.85 -9.77
CA LYS A 82 0.24 -8.61 -9.96
C LYS A 82 1.42 -8.53 -9.00
N LEU A 83 1.23 -8.96 -7.77
CA LEU A 83 2.32 -9.02 -6.77
C LEU A 83 3.40 -10.04 -7.15
N ARG A 84 3.03 -11.16 -7.75
CA ARG A 84 4.01 -12.14 -8.25
C ARG A 84 4.89 -11.55 -9.34
N VAL A 85 4.28 -10.83 -10.28
CA VAL A 85 5.02 -10.17 -11.36
C VAL A 85 5.97 -9.11 -10.78
N LEU A 86 5.49 -8.27 -9.88
CA LEU A 86 6.30 -7.26 -9.21
C LEU A 86 7.46 -7.89 -8.43
N HIS A 87 7.18 -8.94 -7.67
CA HIS A 87 8.19 -9.67 -6.92
C HIS A 87 9.32 -10.18 -7.83
N LYS A 88 8.95 -10.81 -8.94
CA LYS A 88 9.90 -11.30 -9.93
C LYS A 88 10.76 -10.16 -10.51
N GLU A 89 10.12 -9.04 -10.85
CA GLU A 89 10.82 -7.87 -11.41
C GLU A 89 11.79 -7.25 -10.40
N LEU A 90 11.40 -7.17 -9.13
CA LEU A 90 12.29 -6.64 -8.08
C LEU A 90 13.45 -7.58 -7.82
N LEU A 91 13.24 -8.90 -7.82
CA LEU A 91 14.32 -9.87 -7.66
C LEU A 91 15.29 -9.92 -8.85
N ALA A 92 14.92 -9.38 -10.00
CA ALA A 92 15.83 -9.24 -11.13
C ALA A 92 16.94 -8.21 -10.88
N ASP A 93 16.74 -7.29 -9.94
CA ASP A 93 17.80 -6.38 -9.48
C ASP A 93 18.77 -7.13 -8.54
N PRO A 94 20.05 -7.30 -8.91
CA PRO A 94 20.99 -8.08 -8.09
C PRO A 94 21.27 -7.47 -6.71
N ARG A 95 20.91 -6.21 -6.48
CA ARG A 95 21.05 -5.54 -5.19
C ARG A 95 19.93 -5.90 -4.21
N VAL A 96 18.81 -6.37 -4.71
CA VAL A 96 17.67 -6.80 -3.89
C VAL A 96 17.97 -8.15 -3.25
N ASN A 97 17.64 -8.30 -1.97
CA ASN A 97 17.80 -9.56 -1.25
C ASN A 97 16.97 -10.67 -1.92
N PRO A 98 17.63 -11.69 -2.49
CA PRO A 98 16.93 -12.74 -3.23
C PRO A 98 16.09 -13.68 -2.36
N GLU A 99 16.28 -13.64 -1.06
CA GLU A 99 15.55 -14.48 -0.11
C GLU A 99 14.19 -13.89 0.31
N LEU A 100 13.90 -12.65 -0.09
CA LEU A 100 12.64 -12.01 0.25
C LEU A 100 11.45 -12.71 -0.42
N THR A 101 10.51 -13.13 0.40
CA THR A 101 9.22 -13.64 -0.08
C THR A 101 8.31 -12.48 -0.51
N SER A 102 7.30 -12.79 -1.33
CA SER A 102 6.32 -11.78 -1.75
C SER A 102 5.61 -11.09 -0.57
N PRO A 103 5.13 -11.81 0.47
CA PRO A 103 4.55 -11.15 1.65
C PRO A 103 5.53 -10.24 2.40
N GLN A 104 6.79 -10.65 2.53
CA GLN A 104 7.83 -9.83 3.17
C GLN A 104 8.07 -8.54 2.37
N MET A 105 8.14 -8.66 1.07
CA MET A 105 8.34 -7.52 0.17
C MET A 105 7.17 -6.52 0.26
N VAL A 106 5.93 -7.02 0.30
CA VAL A 106 4.73 -6.18 0.51
C VAL A 106 4.81 -5.44 1.85
N ARG A 107 5.19 -6.13 2.92
CA ARG A 107 5.34 -5.52 4.25
C ARG A 107 6.39 -4.41 4.25
N ILE A 108 7.52 -4.64 3.61
CA ILE A 108 8.60 -3.65 3.49
C ILE A 108 8.13 -2.41 2.73
N CYS A 109 7.39 -2.60 1.64
CA CYS A 109 6.94 -1.51 0.78
C CYS A 109 5.74 -0.74 1.38
N VAL A 110 4.81 -1.44 1.99
CA VAL A 110 3.53 -0.84 2.45
C VAL A 110 3.60 -0.40 3.92
N GLY A 111 4.33 -1.13 4.76
CA GLY A 111 4.42 -0.86 6.19
C GLY A 111 4.79 0.59 6.54
N PRO A 112 5.89 1.13 6.01
CA PRO A 112 6.28 2.52 6.26
C PRO A 112 5.23 3.54 5.83
N LEU A 113 4.55 3.29 4.70
CA LEU A 113 3.49 4.19 4.21
C LEU A 113 2.30 4.22 5.15
N LEU A 114 1.87 3.07 5.64
CA LEU A 114 0.77 2.97 6.60
C LEU A 114 1.13 3.59 7.94
N ALA A 115 2.37 3.39 8.41
CA ALA A 115 2.84 4.00 9.64
C ALA A 115 2.85 5.53 9.54
N TYR A 116 3.32 6.07 8.44
CA TYR A 116 3.31 7.52 8.19
C TYR A 116 1.89 8.07 8.10
N PHE A 117 1.02 7.38 7.39
CA PHE A 117 -0.40 7.72 7.31
C PHE A 117 -1.05 7.77 8.71
N ALA A 118 -0.78 6.77 9.54
CA ALA A 118 -1.30 6.72 10.90
C ALA A 118 -0.80 7.88 11.75
N GLN A 119 0.47 8.24 11.63
CA GLN A 119 1.05 9.41 12.29
C GLN A 119 0.34 10.70 11.89
N LEU A 120 0.11 10.90 10.60
CA LEU A 120 -0.47 12.14 10.07
C LEU A 120 -1.96 12.29 10.41
N TYR A 121 -2.73 11.21 10.30
CA TYR A 121 -4.19 11.31 10.24
C TYR A 121 -4.94 10.57 11.35
N ILE A 122 -4.28 9.70 12.09
CA ILE A 122 -4.89 8.99 13.23
C ILE A 122 -4.40 9.57 14.55
N VAL A 123 -3.09 9.76 14.69
CA VAL A 123 -2.48 10.31 15.91
C VAL A 123 -2.58 11.83 15.94
N SER A 124 -2.39 12.50 14.81
CA SER A 124 -2.43 13.95 14.67
C SER A 124 -3.39 14.36 13.56
N ASP A 125 -4.58 14.80 13.86
CA ASP A 125 -5.62 15.09 12.85
C ASP A 125 -5.26 16.11 11.74
N ASN A 126 -4.15 16.84 11.87
CA ASN A 126 -3.76 17.95 10.98
C ASN A 126 -2.38 17.77 10.35
N GLY A 127 -1.93 16.54 10.14
CA GLY A 127 -0.64 16.31 9.53
C GLY A 127 -0.60 16.67 8.05
N GLU A 128 0.50 17.29 7.62
CA GLU A 128 0.80 17.55 6.22
C GLU A 128 1.93 16.65 5.73
N ILE A 129 1.80 16.15 4.50
CA ILE A 129 2.85 15.38 3.85
C ILE A 129 4.00 16.32 3.51
N LYS A 130 5.22 15.97 3.96
CA LYS A 130 6.44 16.72 3.68
C LYS A 130 7.34 15.93 2.73
N GLU A 131 7.98 16.61 1.80
CA GLU A 131 8.91 15.97 0.86
C GLU A 131 10.07 15.27 1.57
N GLU A 132 10.59 15.84 2.64
CA GLU A 132 11.65 15.21 3.45
C GLU A 132 11.21 13.88 4.05
N ASP A 133 9.93 13.75 4.42
CA ASP A 133 9.37 12.50 4.92
C ASP A 133 9.19 11.48 3.80
N LEU A 134 8.79 11.92 2.61
CA LEU A 134 8.71 11.04 1.44
C LEU A 134 10.08 10.50 1.05
N ASP A 135 11.10 11.35 1.09
CA ASP A 135 12.49 10.92 0.84
C ASP A 135 12.94 9.89 1.88
N LEU A 136 12.58 10.09 3.14
CA LEU A 136 12.89 9.13 4.21
C LEU A 136 12.16 7.79 3.98
N LEU A 137 10.89 7.82 3.58
CA LEU A 137 10.14 6.60 3.25
C LEU A 137 10.80 5.82 2.11
N GLU A 138 11.25 6.51 1.06
CA GLU A 138 12.01 5.88 -0.03
C GLU A 138 13.25 5.14 0.50
N LYS A 139 14.04 5.82 1.34
CA LYS A 139 15.24 5.24 1.95
C LYS A 139 14.93 4.03 2.84
N GLN A 140 13.86 4.10 3.61
CA GLN A 140 13.42 2.99 4.47
C GLN A 140 13.04 1.77 3.64
N ILE A 141 12.28 1.97 2.57
CA ILE A 141 11.85 0.89 1.70
C ILE A 141 13.05 0.29 0.97
N LEU A 142 13.90 1.11 0.36
CA LEU A 142 15.11 0.63 -0.32
C LEU A 142 16.03 -0.13 0.64
N GLY A 143 16.24 0.40 1.85
CA GLY A 143 17.03 -0.26 2.88
C GLY A 143 16.47 -1.62 3.29
N GLY A 144 15.15 -1.77 3.29
CA GLY A 144 14.50 -3.05 3.56
C GLY A 144 14.60 -4.06 2.39
N LEU A 145 14.65 -3.56 1.15
CA LEU A 145 14.77 -4.41 -0.05
C LEU A 145 16.21 -4.87 -0.33
N TRP A 146 17.20 -4.02 -0.03
CA TRP A 146 18.62 -4.32 -0.31
C TRP A 146 19.15 -5.49 0.53
N LYS A 147 20.13 -6.17 -0.03
CA LYS A 147 20.90 -7.18 0.70
C LYS A 147 21.50 -6.64 1.99
#